data_9321d9faff4e86942d8a4e51ef15b2d2
#
_entry.id   9321d9faff4e86942d8a4e51ef15b2d2
#
_cell.length_a   1.000
_cell.length_b   1.000
_cell.length_c   1.000
_cell.angle_alpha   90.00
_cell.angle_beta   90.00
_cell.angle_gamma   90.00
#
_symmetry.space_group_name_H-M   'P 1'
#
loop_
_entity.id
_entity.type
_entity.pdbx_description
1 polymer ?
#
loop_
_entity_poly.entity_id
_entity_poly.type
_entity_poly.pdbx_seq_one_letter_code
_entity_poly.pdbx_strand_id
1 'polypeptide(L)'
;MPPRDQLADLSDSEFVRAILTELDRRPGFEAVRDQLATLLSMGPTLTAVTEAGVGQLVEQALAAARSEIAQQNVVLGQPLFTAVEVAEAVGARGSSNRVVASRLRSRGEIVGLEVQGRFLFPAFQFDVERARVHPMVAEVNRQLTDHGDSWMVARWWVTVVDGHAPAGLIDTDPEALRARAAAFAG
;
A
#
# COMPACT_ATOMS: atom_id res chain seq x y z
N MET A 1 1.99 -8.14 26.36
CA MET A 1 3.23 -8.86 26.05
C MET A 1 3.60 -9.65 27.29
N PRO A 2 3.75 -10.98 27.24
CA PRO A 2 4.24 -11.74 28.37
C PRO A 2 5.65 -11.25 28.73
N PRO A 3 6.03 -11.26 30.01
CA PRO A 3 7.37 -10.88 30.42
C PRO A 3 8.41 -11.79 29.77
N ARG A 4 9.61 -11.25 29.46
CA ARG A 4 10.68 -11.96 28.75
C ARG A 4 11.03 -13.33 29.34
N ASP A 5 10.89 -13.47 30.65
CA ASP A 5 11.20 -14.70 31.39
C ASP A 5 10.23 -15.85 31.04
N GLN A 6 8.99 -15.56 30.63
CA GLN A 6 8.03 -16.58 30.24
C GLN A 6 8.25 -17.16 28.83
N LEU A 7 9.00 -16.47 27.97
CA LEU A 7 9.32 -16.96 26.62
C LEU A 7 10.50 -17.93 26.62
N ALA A 8 11.37 -17.83 27.60
CA ALA A 8 12.56 -18.69 27.72
C ALA A 8 12.24 -20.13 28.14
N ASP A 9 11.08 -20.36 28.77
CA ASP A 9 10.65 -21.67 29.24
C ASP A 9 9.74 -22.41 28.25
N LEU A 10 9.41 -21.80 27.09
CA LEU A 10 8.57 -22.41 26.07
C LEU A 10 9.39 -23.38 25.22
N SER A 11 8.78 -24.51 24.84
CA SER A 11 9.30 -25.34 23.75
C SER A 11 9.27 -24.55 22.43
N ASP A 12 10.12 -24.93 21.45
CA ASP A 12 10.22 -24.25 20.15
C ASP A 12 8.85 -24.09 19.47
N SER A 13 8.00 -25.12 19.53
CA SER A 13 6.65 -25.10 18.97
C SER A 13 5.68 -24.17 19.71
N GLU A 14 5.82 -24.03 21.01
CA GLU A 14 5.03 -23.10 21.83
C GLU A 14 5.49 -21.66 21.61
N PHE A 15 6.80 -21.44 21.52
CA PHE A 15 7.39 -20.15 21.21
C PHE A 15 6.94 -19.63 19.83
N VAL A 16 7.03 -20.48 18.80
CA VAL A 16 6.55 -20.16 17.45
C VAL A 16 5.08 -19.79 17.46
N ARG A 17 4.24 -20.58 18.12
CA ARG A 17 2.80 -20.32 18.23
C ARG A 17 2.52 -19.00 18.96
N ALA A 18 3.25 -18.69 20.00
CA ALA A 18 3.10 -17.44 20.75
C ALA A 18 3.44 -16.20 19.87
N ILE A 19 4.52 -16.28 19.08
CA ILE A 19 4.89 -15.20 18.15
C ILE A 19 3.83 -15.02 17.07
N LEU A 20 3.40 -16.07 16.40
CA LEU A 20 2.40 -15.97 15.34
C LEU A 20 1.07 -15.41 15.88
N THR A 21 0.66 -15.82 17.10
CA THR A 21 -0.54 -15.29 17.76
C THR A 21 -0.40 -13.80 18.10
N GLU A 22 0.77 -13.35 18.50
CA GLU A 22 1.00 -11.93 18.80
C GLU A 22 1.03 -11.07 17.52
N LEU A 23 1.56 -11.61 16.42
CA LEU A 23 1.52 -10.95 15.11
C LEU A 23 0.10 -10.82 14.56
N ASP A 24 -0.76 -11.83 14.77
CA ASP A 24 -2.18 -11.78 14.42
C ASP A 24 -2.97 -10.65 15.11
N ARG A 25 -2.53 -10.27 16.32
CA ARG A 25 -3.17 -9.19 17.10
C ARG A 25 -2.77 -7.79 16.64
N ARG A 26 -1.75 -7.67 15.78
CA ARG A 26 -1.18 -6.38 15.37
C ARG A 26 -1.53 -6.07 13.92
N PRO A 27 -2.41 -5.07 13.67
CA PRO A 27 -2.72 -4.66 12.30
C PRO A 27 -1.45 -4.25 11.54
N GLY A 28 -1.33 -4.71 10.28
CA GLY A 28 -0.18 -4.40 9.42
C GLY A 28 0.99 -5.38 9.53
N PHE A 29 0.86 -6.46 10.31
CA PHE A 29 1.89 -7.51 10.41
C PHE A 29 1.51 -8.82 9.72
N GLU A 30 0.42 -8.84 8.94
CA GLU A 30 -0.10 -10.03 8.26
C GLU A 30 0.94 -10.64 7.32
N ALA A 31 1.62 -9.82 6.50
CA ALA A 31 2.66 -10.28 5.59
C ALA A 31 3.88 -10.86 6.33
N VAL A 32 4.26 -10.28 7.47
CA VAL A 32 5.36 -10.77 8.32
C VAL A 32 4.98 -12.12 8.93
N ARG A 33 3.75 -12.26 9.40
CA ARG A 33 3.21 -13.52 9.93
C ARG A 33 3.24 -14.62 8.88
N ASP A 34 2.77 -14.35 7.66
CA ASP A 34 2.67 -15.33 6.58
C ASP A 34 4.06 -15.78 6.11
N GLN A 35 5.02 -14.87 6.00
CA GLN A 35 6.41 -15.21 5.72
C GLN A 35 7.03 -16.07 6.85
N LEU A 36 6.81 -15.70 8.09
CA LEU A 36 7.31 -16.45 9.24
C LEU A 36 6.68 -17.86 9.29
N ALA A 37 5.36 -17.96 9.09
CA ALA A 37 4.65 -19.23 9.04
C ALA A 37 5.17 -20.13 7.92
N THR A 38 5.46 -19.57 6.74
CA THR A 38 6.04 -20.27 5.60
C THR A 38 7.43 -20.80 5.93
N LEU A 39 8.31 -19.99 6.50
CA LEU A 39 9.65 -20.40 6.90
C LEU A 39 9.62 -21.51 7.96
N LEU A 40 8.71 -21.45 8.90
CA LEU A 40 8.56 -22.43 9.96
C LEU A 40 7.92 -23.75 9.49
N SER A 41 7.12 -23.71 8.41
CA SER A 41 6.53 -24.90 7.80
C SER A 41 7.52 -25.72 6.96
N MET A 42 8.67 -25.15 6.60
CA MET A 42 9.72 -25.83 5.81
C MET A 42 10.46 -26.96 6.55
N GLY A 43 10.07 -27.25 7.80
CA GLY A 43 10.45 -28.47 8.52
C GLY A 43 11.83 -28.43 9.22
N PRO A 44 12.28 -29.57 9.79
CA PRO A 44 13.38 -29.66 10.77
C PRO A 44 14.78 -29.33 10.23
N THR A 45 14.94 -28.89 9.00
CA THR A 45 16.18 -28.33 8.47
C THR A 45 16.57 -27.01 9.16
N LEU A 46 15.68 -26.42 9.96
CA LEU A 46 15.91 -25.22 10.78
C LEU A 46 16.64 -25.45 12.10
N THR A 47 16.95 -26.68 12.47
CA THR A 47 17.76 -26.99 13.67
C THR A 47 19.19 -26.44 13.61
N ALA A 48 19.59 -25.88 12.48
CA ALA A 48 20.90 -25.20 12.31
C ALA A 48 20.77 -23.65 12.27
N VAL A 49 19.57 -23.09 12.44
CA VAL A 49 19.42 -21.63 12.57
C VAL A 49 19.84 -21.26 13.98
N THR A 50 21.10 -20.91 14.11
CA THR A 50 21.65 -20.34 15.35
C THR A 50 20.82 -19.12 15.79
N GLU A 51 20.78 -18.79 17.08
CA GLU A 51 20.13 -17.58 17.61
C GLU A 51 20.46 -16.32 16.80
N ALA A 52 21.68 -16.25 16.23
CA ALA A 52 22.10 -15.22 15.32
C ALA A 52 21.30 -15.19 14.00
N GLY A 53 20.90 -16.35 13.45
CA GLY A 53 20.10 -16.43 12.23
C GLY A 53 18.66 -15.97 12.44
N VAL A 54 18.03 -16.33 13.58
CA VAL A 54 16.69 -15.84 13.94
C VAL A 54 16.72 -14.33 14.17
N GLY A 55 17.72 -13.81 14.87
CA GLY A 55 17.90 -12.38 15.07
C GLY A 55 18.01 -11.62 13.74
N GLN A 56 18.78 -12.14 12.79
CA GLN A 56 18.93 -11.54 11.46
C GLN A 56 17.63 -11.55 10.65
N LEU A 57 16.86 -12.63 10.69
CA LEU A 57 15.55 -12.73 10.02
C LEU A 57 14.55 -11.75 10.62
N VAL A 58 14.52 -11.62 11.94
CA VAL A 58 13.65 -10.65 12.64
C VAL A 58 14.04 -9.21 12.27
N GLU A 59 15.35 -8.89 12.25
CA GLU A 59 15.82 -7.57 11.83
C GLU A 59 15.46 -7.27 10.36
N GLN A 60 15.62 -8.24 9.47
CA GLN A 60 15.22 -8.09 8.06
C GLN A 60 13.71 -7.87 7.92
N ALA A 61 12.88 -8.63 8.65
CA ALA A 61 11.43 -8.47 8.64
C ALA A 61 11.01 -7.09 9.20
N LEU A 62 11.65 -6.65 10.28
CA LEU A 62 11.41 -5.32 10.85
C LEU A 62 11.85 -4.20 9.89
N ALA A 63 12.98 -4.35 9.23
CA ALA A 63 13.46 -3.40 8.23
C ALA A 63 12.50 -3.31 7.03
N ALA A 64 12.02 -4.45 6.54
CA ALA A 64 11.02 -4.50 5.47
C ALA A 64 9.69 -3.83 5.88
N ALA A 65 9.18 -4.12 7.09
CA ALA A 65 7.97 -3.49 7.61
C ALA A 65 8.13 -1.98 7.79
N ARG A 66 9.28 -1.51 8.30
CA ARG A 66 9.58 -0.07 8.41
C ARG A 66 9.64 0.60 7.05
N SER A 67 10.25 -0.06 6.05
CA SER A 67 10.30 0.43 4.68
C SER A 67 8.90 0.57 4.08
N GLU A 68 8.05 -0.43 4.26
CA GLU A 68 6.67 -0.40 3.77
C GLU A 68 5.87 0.73 4.42
N ILE A 69 5.94 0.88 5.75
CA ILE A 69 5.31 1.99 6.47
C ILE A 69 5.83 3.35 5.98
N ALA A 70 7.13 3.48 5.76
CA ALA A 70 7.71 4.71 5.24
C ALA A 70 7.18 5.04 3.83
N GLN A 71 7.04 4.05 2.97
CA GLN A 71 6.48 4.19 1.62
C GLN A 71 4.99 4.56 1.66
N GLN A 72 4.20 3.95 2.53
CA GLN A 72 2.80 4.32 2.75
C GLN A 72 2.67 5.75 3.26
N ASN A 73 3.54 6.17 4.18
CA ASN A 73 3.55 7.53 4.71
C ASN A 73 3.83 8.59 3.65
N VAL A 74 4.63 8.30 2.61
CA VAL A 74 4.83 9.22 1.48
C VAL A 74 3.52 9.49 0.74
N VAL A 75 2.71 8.45 0.53
CA VAL A 75 1.40 8.57 -0.12
C VAL A 75 0.40 9.26 0.80
N LEU A 76 0.35 8.87 2.07
CA LEU A 76 -0.57 9.45 3.07
C LEU A 76 -0.22 10.91 3.42
N GLY A 77 1.00 11.34 3.18
CA GLY A 77 1.43 12.73 3.31
C GLY A 77 0.93 13.67 2.20
N GLN A 78 0.34 13.11 1.13
CA GLN A 78 -0.28 13.91 0.06
C GLN A 78 -1.69 14.36 0.47
N PRO A 79 -2.23 15.41 -0.17
CA PRO A 79 -3.64 15.74 -0.02
C PRO A 79 -4.53 14.56 -0.45
N LEU A 80 -5.45 14.16 0.42
CA LEU A 80 -6.34 13.02 0.21
C LEU A 80 -7.79 13.46 0.34
N PHE A 81 -8.64 12.96 -0.53
CA PHE A 81 -10.09 13.16 -0.51
C PHE A 81 -10.82 11.96 0.09
N THR A 82 -11.87 12.22 0.82
CA THR A 82 -12.89 11.24 1.19
C THR A 82 -13.82 10.96 0.01
N ALA A 83 -14.68 9.94 0.10
CA ALA A 83 -15.67 9.67 -0.93
C ALA A 83 -16.67 10.82 -1.15
N VAL A 84 -16.89 11.65 -0.14
CA VAL A 84 -17.74 12.85 -0.24
C VAL A 84 -17.03 13.91 -1.08
N GLU A 85 -15.79 14.22 -0.75
CA GLU A 85 -14.98 15.18 -1.48
C GLU A 85 -14.71 14.75 -2.93
N VAL A 86 -14.57 13.44 -3.20
CA VAL A 86 -14.53 12.91 -4.58
C VAL A 86 -15.80 13.26 -5.35
N ALA A 87 -16.99 13.04 -4.76
CA ALA A 87 -18.24 13.35 -5.42
C ALA A 87 -18.38 14.86 -5.70
N GLU A 88 -17.96 15.69 -4.75
CA GLU A 88 -17.91 17.16 -4.92
C GLU A 88 -16.92 17.56 -6.03
N ALA A 89 -15.71 16.99 -6.01
CA ALA A 89 -14.67 17.26 -6.99
C ALA A 89 -15.06 16.92 -8.43
N VAL A 90 -15.95 15.93 -8.62
CA VAL A 90 -16.49 15.59 -9.96
C VAL A 90 -17.88 16.18 -10.24
N GLY A 91 -18.33 17.12 -9.41
CA GLY A 91 -19.59 17.83 -9.61
C GLY A 91 -20.83 16.95 -9.48
N ALA A 92 -20.73 15.80 -8.81
CA ALA A 92 -21.87 14.91 -8.61
C ALA A 92 -22.89 15.54 -7.64
N ARG A 93 -24.13 15.64 -8.09
CA ARG A 93 -25.26 16.15 -7.29
C ARG A 93 -26.13 14.99 -6.86
N GLY A 94 -26.35 14.84 -5.55
CA GLY A 94 -27.27 13.84 -4.99
C GLY A 94 -26.72 13.07 -3.79
N SER A 95 -27.52 12.16 -3.24
CA SER A 95 -27.28 11.48 -1.96
C SER A 95 -26.29 10.30 -2.00
N SER A 96 -25.66 9.98 -3.14
CA SER A 96 -24.91 8.74 -3.33
C SER A 96 -23.39 8.96 -3.51
N ASN A 97 -22.78 9.84 -2.71
CA ASN A 97 -21.36 10.16 -2.81
C ASN A 97 -20.43 8.93 -2.80
N ARG A 98 -20.71 7.95 -1.95
CA ARG A 98 -19.94 6.69 -1.91
C ARG A 98 -20.04 5.88 -3.20
N VAL A 99 -21.18 5.90 -3.86
CA VAL A 99 -21.41 5.18 -5.13
C VAL A 99 -20.59 5.80 -6.25
N VAL A 100 -20.43 7.13 -6.27
CA VAL A 100 -19.63 7.82 -7.27
C VAL A 100 -18.16 7.40 -7.18
N ALA A 101 -17.55 7.53 -6.01
CA ALA A 101 -16.15 7.13 -5.80
C ALA A 101 -15.93 5.62 -6.08
N SER A 102 -16.84 4.74 -5.61
CA SER A 102 -16.77 3.31 -5.86
C SER A 102 -16.84 2.99 -7.35
N ARG A 103 -17.72 3.65 -8.11
CA ARG A 103 -17.86 3.46 -9.56
C ARG A 103 -16.62 3.91 -10.33
N LEU A 104 -16.05 5.06 -9.99
CA LEU A 104 -14.83 5.56 -10.61
C LEU A 104 -13.66 4.59 -10.35
N ARG A 105 -13.53 4.11 -9.10
CA ARG A 105 -12.52 3.13 -8.72
C ARG A 105 -12.72 1.80 -9.46
N SER A 106 -13.93 1.25 -9.54
CA SER A 106 -14.19 -0.01 -10.24
C SER A 106 -13.94 0.04 -11.75
N ARG A 107 -13.89 1.25 -12.33
CA ARG A 107 -13.51 1.48 -13.73
C ARG A 107 -12.02 1.74 -13.93
N GLY A 108 -11.23 1.67 -12.86
CA GLY A 108 -9.81 2.01 -12.89
C GLY A 108 -9.53 3.49 -13.19
N GLU A 109 -10.53 4.37 -13.06
CA GLU A 109 -10.34 5.80 -13.34
C GLU A 109 -9.62 6.51 -12.20
N ILE A 110 -9.85 6.07 -10.97
CA ILE A 110 -9.19 6.58 -9.78
C ILE A 110 -8.64 5.45 -8.92
N VAL A 111 -7.58 5.73 -8.21
CA VAL A 111 -7.01 4.85 -7.17
C VAL A 111 -7.56 5.27 -5.82
N GLY A 112 -8.06 4.30 -5.05
CA GLY A 112 -8.52 4.50 -3.68
C GLY A 112 -7.76 3.61 -2.73
N LEU A 113 -7.28 4.18 -1.64
CA LEU A 113 -6.48 3.52 -0.60
C LEU A 113 -7.38 3.18 0.57
N GLU A 114 -7.37 1.93 0.97
CA GLU A 114 -8.08 1.52 2.18
C GLU A 114 -7.20 1.81 3.40
N VAL A 115 -7.68 2.71 4.26
CA VAL A 115 -7.03 3.13 5.49
C VAL A 115 -8.02 2.99 6.63
N GLN A 116 -7.77 2.09 7.56
CA GLN A 116 -8.64 1.85 8.73
C GLN A 116 -10.12 1.63 8.35
N GLY A 117 -10.37 0.82 7.32
CA GLY A 117 -11.73 0.49 6.83
C GLY A 117 -12.43 1.63 6.07
N ARG A 118 -11.69 2.65 5.64
CA ARG A 118 -12.20 3.76 4.82
C ARG A 118 -11.35 3.95 3.58
N PHE A 119 -11.99 4.30 2.46
CA PHE A 119 -11.26 4.68 1.27
C PHE A 119 -10.91 6.16 1.27
N LEU A 120 -9.62 6.45 1.03
CA LEU A 120 -9.08 7.77 0.77
C LEU A 120 -8.52 7.82 -0.65
N PHE A 121 -8.61 8.97 -1.29
CA PHE A 121 -8.29 9.14 -2.70
C PHE A 121 -7.31 10.30 -2.88
N PRO A 122 -6.11 10.08 -3.45
CA PRO A 122 -5.16 11.16 -3.74
C PRO A 122 -5.81 12.28 -4.56
N ALA A 123 -5.68 13.52 -4.07
CA ALA A 123 -6.39 14.68 -4.63
C ALA A 123 -5.90 15.06 -6.03
N PHE A 124 -4.63 14.75 -6.40
CA PHE A 124 -4.08 15.03 -7.73
C PHE A 124 -4.86 14.38 -8.88
N GLN A 125 -5.70 13.39 -8.58
CA GLN A 125 -6.49 12.68 -9.58
C GLN A 125 -7.63 13.52 -10.15
N PHE A 126 -7.95 14.65 -9.52
CA PHE A 126 -9.15 15.42 -9.84
C PHE A 126 -8.83 16.80 -10.38
N ASP A 127 -9.41 17.13 -11.51
CA ASP A 127 -9.50 18.49 -12.07
C ASP A 127 -10.75 19.15 -11.47
N VAL A 128 -10.58 19.71 -10.26
CA VAL A 128 -11.68 20.29 -9.47
C VAL A 128 -12.31 21.49 -10.20
N GLU A 129 -11.51 22.27 -10.94
CA GLU A 129 -12.02 23.42 -11.71
C GLU A 129 -12.99 22.99 -12.81
N ARG A 130 -12.74 21.83 -13.43
CA ARG A 130 -13.58 21.26 -14.48
C ARG A 130 -14.54 20.20 -13.99
N ALA A 131 -14.62 20.02 -12.66
CA ALA A 131 -15.50 19.05 -11.99
C ALA A 131 -15.43 17.63 -12.59
N ARG A 132 -14.22 17.08 -12.73
CA ARG A 132 -13.99 15.77 -13.34
C ARG A 132 -12.74 15.07 -12.81
N VAL A 133 -12.64 13.77 -13.06
CA VAL A 133 -11.35 13.06 -12.98
C VAL A 133 -10.43 13.60 -14.08
N HIS A 134 -9.17 13.79 -13.76
CA HIS A 134 -8.19 14.23 -14.76
C HIS A 134 -8.04 13.17 -15.85
N PRO A 135 -8.27 13.47 -17.14
CA PRO A 135 -8.29 12.45 -18.20
C PRO A 135 -6.99 11.64 -18.30
N MET A 136 -5.84 12.31 -18.18
CA MET A 136 -4.53 11.68 -18.20
C MET A 136 -4.36 10.70 -17.03
N VAL A 137 -4.82 11.07 -15.84
CA VAL A 137 -4.76 10.20 -14.67
C VAL A 137 -5.63 8.97 -14.85
N ALA A 138 -6.85 9.14 -15.39
CA ALA A 138 -7.73 8.01 -15.67
C ALA A 138 -7.15 7.06 -16.73
N GLU A 139 -6.45 7.59 -17.75
CA GLU A 139 -5.75 6.79 -18.76
C GLU A 139 -4.64 5.95 -18.13
N VAL A 140 -3.76 6.59 -17.36
CA VAL A 140 -2.60 5.95 -16.72
C VAL A 140 -3.04 4.97 -15.63
N ASN A 141 -4.02 5.33 -14.81
CA ASN A 141 -4.52 4.43 -13.76
C ASN A 141 -5.04 3.11 -14.34
N ARG A 142 -5.81 3.13 -15.44
CA ARG A 142 -6.29 1.90 -16.08
C ARG A 142 -5.14 1.00 -16.51
N GLN A 143 -4.08 1.58 -17.08
CA GLN A 143 -2.89 0.84 -17.46
C GLN A 143 -2.17 0.23 -16.25
N LEU A 144 -1.97 1.01 -15.18
CA LEU A 144 -1.19 0.57 -14.03
C LEU A 144 -1.94 -0.41 -13.12
N THR A 145 -3.27 -0.32 -13.00
CA THR A 145 -4.06 -1.21 -12.16
C THR A 145 -4.11 -2.65 -12.65
N ASP A 146 -3.78 -2.89 -13.90
CA ASP A 146 -3.63 -4.25 -14.44
C ASP A 146 -2.32 -4.92 -13.97
N HIS A 147 -1.36 -4.14 -13.46
CA HIS A 147 -0.01 -4.58 -13.09
C HIS A 147 0.30 -4.49 -11.59
N GLY A 148 -0.60 -3.93 -10.77
CA GLY A 148 -0.37 -3.78 -9.36
C GLY A 148 -1.56 -3.37 -8.53
N ASP A 149 -1.39 -3.44 -7.19
CA ASP A 149 -2.39 -3.00 -6.25
C ASP A 149 -2.49 -1.47 -6.14
N SER A 150 -3.55 -1.01 -5.46
CA SER A 150 -3.82 0.43 -5.30
C SER A 150 -2.70 1.20 -4.59
N TRP A 151 -1.99 0.57 -3.64
CA TRP A 151 -0.88 1.20 -2.92
C TRP A 151 0.33 1.36 -3.83
N MET A 152 0.65 0.34 -4.63
CA MET A 152 1.75 0.39 -5.60
C MET A 152 1.51 1.47 -6.64
N VAL A 153 0.29 1.56 -7.20
CA VAL A 153 -0.07 2.59 -8.17
C VAL A 153 0.00 3.99 -7.54
N ALA A 154 -0.57 4.18 -6.35
CA ALA A 154 -0.53 5.48 -5.67
C ALA A 154 0.91 5.91 -5.35
N ARG A 155 1.76 4.98 -4.91
CA ARG A 155 3.18 5.23 -4.68
C ARG A 155 3.90 5.64 -5.95
N TRP A 156 3.65 4.95 -7.07
CA TRP A 156 4.23 5.31 -8.36
C TRP A 156 3.94 6.77 -8.72
N TRP A 157 2.71 7.24 -8.51
CA TRP A 157 2.32 8.62 -8.80
C TRP A 157 3.10 9.67 -8.03
N VAL A 158 3.51 9.37 -6.80
CA VAL A 158 4.14 10.34 -5.89
C VAL A 158 5.65 10.15 -5.70
N THR A 159 6.19 9.05 -6.22
CA THR A 159 7.63 8.79 -6.12
C THR A 159 8.41 9.68 -7.09
N VAL A 160 9.35 10.43 -6.56
CA VAL A 160 10.23 11.28 -7.36
C VAL A 160 11.28 10.42 -8.05
N VAL A 161 11.33 10.51 -9.39
CA VAL A 161 12.37 9.90 -10.23
C VAL A 161 12.87 10.99 -11.17
N ASP A 162 14.18 11.17 -11.27
CA ASP A 162 14.83 12.23 -12.07
C ASP A 162 14.29 13.63 -11.76
N GLY A 163 14.07 13.89 -10.47
CA GLY A 163 13.62 15.20 -9.99
C GLY A 163 12.12 15.48 -10.09
N HIS A 164 11.33 14.59 -10.68
CA HIS A 164 9.89 14.79 -10.88
C HIS A 164 9.07 13.58 -10.45
N ALA A 165 8.02 13.82 -9.66
CA ALA A 165 6.98 12.83 -9.44
C ALA A 165 6.03 12.76 -10.66
N PRO A 166 5.53 11.58 -11.07
CA PRO A 166 4.56 11.46 -12.14
C PRO A 166 3.36 12.40 -12.01
N ALA A 167 2.84 12.60 -10.80
CA ALA A 167 1.76 13.54 -10.53
C ALA A 167 2.08 14.99 -10.94
N GLY A 168 3.34 15.41 -10.88
CA GLY A 168 3.77 16.73 -11.35
C GLY A 168 3.85 16.87 -12.87
N LEU A 169 3.79 15.76 -13.61
CA LEU A 169 3.86 15.75 -15.07
C LEU A 169 2.47 15.81 -15.76
N ILE A 170 1.39 15.71 -14.99
CA ILE A 170 0.03 15.59 -15.52
C ILE A 170 -0.29 16.68 -16.55
N ASP A 171 0.02 17.92 -16.22
CA ASP A 171 -0.26 19.10 -17.08
C ASP A 171 0.99 19.64 -17.77
N THR A 172 2.19 19.28 -17.32
CA THR A 172 3.45 19.85 -17.80
C THR A 172 4.11 19.03 -18.88
N ASP A 173 4.06 17.69 -18.80
CA ASP A 173 4.65 16.79 -19.79
C ASP A 173 3.87 15.45 -19.86
N PRO A 174 2.70 15.44 -20.54
CA PRO A 174 1.89 14.25 -20.69
C PRO A 174 2.58 13.11 -21.46
N GLU A 175 3.52 13.41 -22.36
CA GLU A 175 4.23 12.39 -23.13
C GLU A 175 5.25 11.65 -22.27
N ALA A 176 6.03 12.38 -21.48
CA ALA A 176 6.93 11.78 -20.51
C ALA A 176 6.17 10.93 -19.47
N LEU A 177 4.98 11.39 -19.06
CA LEU A 177 4.12 10.64 -18.15
C LEU A 177 3.67 9.29 -18.75
N ARG A 178 3.21 9.27 -20.02
CA ARG A 178 2.85 8.03 -20.71
C ARG A 178 4.03 7.08 -20.87
N ALA A 179 5.19 7.62 -21.25
CA ALA A 179 6.40 6.82 -21.40
C ALA A 179 6.80 6.15 -20.08
N ARG A 180 6.72 6.89 -18.95
CA ARG A 180 6.97 6.32 -17.61
C ARG A 180 5.96 5.26 -17.20
N ALA A 181 4.68 5.46 -17.51
CA ALA A 181 3.64 4.48 -17.22
C ALA A 181 3.85 3.19 -18.04
N ALA A 182 4.19 3.31 -19.33
CA ALA A 182 4.51 2.17 -20.18
C ALA A 182 5.74 1.39 -19.69
N ALA A 183 6.79 2.09 -19.24
CA ALA A 183 7.98 1.45 -18.68
C ALA A 183 7.74 0.74 -17.33
N PHE A 184 6.71 1.15 -16.59
CA PHE A 184 6.32 0.47 -15.35
C PHE A 184 5.49 -0.79 -15.61
N ALA A 185 4.70 -0.79 -16.68
CA ALA A 185 3.79 -1.88 -17.05
C ALA A 185 4.46 -3.00 -17.87
N GLY A 186 5.65 -2.77 -18.43
CA GLY A 186 6.41 -3.73 -19.27
C GLY A 186 7.51 -4.41 -18.55
#